data_96e711d57d5f43cc9de25f1d68605e6e
#
_entry.id   96e711d57d5f43cc9de25f1d68605e6e
#
_cell.length_a   1.000
_cell.length_b   1.000
_cell.length_c   1.000
_cell.angle_alpha   90.00
_cell.angle_beta   90.00
_cell.angle_gamma   90.00
#
_symmetry.space_group_name_H-M   'P 1'
#
loop_
_entity.id
_entity.type
_entity.pdbx_description
1 polymer ?
#
loop_
_entity_poly.entity_id
_entity_poly.type
_entity_poly.pdbx_seq_one_letter_code
_entity_poly.pdbx_strand_id
1 'polypeptide(L)'
;GPWPLPLPMVDMVTIGAGGGSLARVAPGGALTVGPASAGADPGPACYGGGGEEPTVTDAHIVLGHLPPALLGGRMALDPALAERAVRERVAEPLGLSLEDAARGILAIADNNMVGAIRVVSVERGHDPRGFALVPFGGAGPLHGCALAELLGIGTVLVPPAPGVLCAQGLLAADLKAEFSRTVALPLDAADPARLDAGFAALEAEADAWFAAEAVPPADRATARVALMRYAEQGFELPIPHAAPAALAADFAAAHGALYGFDLPNIGIEIVTLRVEARGRMPSPAAPSPGTGTAEAALVGHQRMRLRGGTNAEAPIYDRARLGAGSVLAGPAILVQLDATTLLPPGWRAHV
;
A
#
# COMPACT_ATOMS: atom_id res chain seq x y z
N GLY A 1 -3.41 -6.09 21.63
CA GLY A 1 -4.64 -6.41 22.36
C GLY A 1 -4.52 -7.78 22.98
N PRO A 2 -5.24 -8.06 24.05
CA PRO A 2 -5.11 -9.33 24.79
C PRO A 2 -5.69 -10.53 24.03
N TRP A 3 -6.43 -10.32 22.95
CA TRP A 3 -7.09 -11.40 22.22
C TRP A 3 -6.68 -11.39 20.76
N PRO A 4 -6.10 -12.49 20.22
CA PRO A 4 -5.87 -12.62 18.79
C PRO A 4 -7.23 -12.73 18.07
N LEU A 5 -7.45 -11.88 17.08
CA LEU A 5 -8.59 -11.99 16.17
C LEU A 5 -8.09 -12.67 14.89
N PRO A 6 -8.43 -13.93 14.65
CA PRO A 6 -8.02 -14.65 13.45
C PRO A 6 -8.88 -14.23 12.25
N LEU A 7 -8.73 -12.99 11.81
CA LEU A 7 -9.35 -12.51 10.59
C LEU A 7 -8.33 -12.61 9.44
N PRO A 8 -8.70 -13.13 8.28
CA PRO A 8 -7.85 -13.10 7.11
C PRO A 8 -7.60 -11.65 6.73
N MET A 9 -6.35 -11.20 6.86
CA MET A 9 -5.96 -9.82 6.59
C MET A 9 -4.76 -9.80 5.65
N VAL A 10 -4.74 -8.79 4.77
CA VAL A 10 -3.50 -8.43 4.09
C VAL A 10 -2.53 -7.89 5.15
N ASP A 11 -1.30 -8.38 5.10
CA ASP A 11 -0.26 -7.95 6.00
C ASP A 11 0.13 -6.50 5.72
N MET A 12 -0.13 -5.62 6.68
CA MET A 12 0.06 -4.18 6.55
C MET A 12 0.83 -3.62 7.73
N VAL A 13 1.74 -2.69 7.42
CA VAL A 13 2.36 -1.81 8.41
C VAL A 13 1.81 -0.40 8.20
N THR A 14 1.22 0.17 9.24
CA THR A 14 0.71 1.54 9.21
C THR A 14 1.69 2.50 9.87
N ILE A 15 1.97 3.60 9.17
CA ILE A 15 2.77 4.71 9.69
C ILE A 15 2.03 6.02 9.44
N GLY A 16 2.23 7.00 10.30
CA GLY A 16 1.67 8.34 10.11
C GLY A 16 2.53 9.15 9.12
N ALA A 17 2.55 8.76 7.83
CA ALA A 17 3.30 9.45 6.79
C ALA A 17 2.45 9.68 5.55
N GLY A 18 2.42 10.94 5.09
CA GLY A 18 1.66 11.36 3.91
C GLY A 18 1.76 12.86 3.70
N GLY A 19 1.04 13.41 2.72
CA GLY A 19 1.09 14.83 2.38
C GLY A 19 0.74 15.78 3.52
N GLY A 20 -0.19 15.37 4.40
CA GLY A 20 -0.59 16.15 5.59
C GLY A 20 0.31 15.97 6.81
N SER A 21 1.37 15.16 6.76
CA SER A 21 2.26 14.96 7.90
C SER A 21 2.91 16.27 8.33
N LEU A 22 2.75 16.62 9.61
CA LEU A 22 3.25 17.86 10.20
C LEU A 22 4.76 17.79 10.40
N ALA A 23 5.45 18.86 10.04
CA ALA A 23 6.87 19.03 10.31
C ALA A 23 7.07 19.98 11.51
N ARG A 24 7.81 19.54 12.52
CA ARG A 24 8.03 20.29 13.75
C ARG A 24 9.49 20.24 14.19
N VAL A 25 9.96 21.34 14.75
CA VAL A 25 11.25 21.39 15.41
C VAL A 25 11.03 21.14 16.90
N ALA A 26 11.60 20.04 17.40
CA ALA A 26 11.54 19.69 18.81
C ALA A 26 12.38 20.68 19.67
N PRO A 27 12.12 20.81 20.99
CA PRO A 27 12.88 21.70 21.88
C PRO A 27 14.39 21.49 21.84
N GLY A 28 14.87 20.30 21.44
CA GLY A 28 16.29 19.98 21.25
C GLY A 28 16.85 20.32 19.87
N GLY A 29 16.12 21.01 19.00
CA GLY A 29 16.54 21.38 17.65
C GLY A 29 16.41 20.25 16.61
N ALA A 30 15.84 19.11 16.94
CA ALA A 30 15.62 18.03 16.00
C ALA A 30 14.36 18.28 15.15
N LEU A 31 14.48 18.20 13.82
CA LEU A 31 13.33 18.20 12.91
C LEU A 31 12.65 16.83 12.93
N THR A 32 11.34 16.82 13.13
CA THR A 32 10.49 15.62 13.08
C THR A 32 9.37 15.81 12.06
N VAL A 33 8.96 14.72 11.39
CA VAL A 33 7.86 14.73 10.41
C VAL A 33 6.91 13.58 10.73
N GLY A 34 5.63 13.93 10.97
CA GLY A 34 4.64 12.97 11.45
C GLY A 34 4.91 12.52 12.91
N PRO A 35 4.18 11.49 13.41
CA PRO A 35 3.00 10.85 12.79
C PRO A 35 1.74 11.74 12.79
N ALA A 36 1.79 12.91 13.47
CA ALA A 36 0.69 13.86 13.48
C ALA A 36 0.44 14.41 12.07
N SER A 37 -0.85 14.59 11.73
CA SER A 37 -1.28 15.10 10.43
C SER A 37 -2.17 16.33 10.60
N ALA A 38 -2.05 17.28 9.68
CA ALA A 38 -2.97 18.42 9.60
C ALA A 38 -4.38 18.01 9.12
N GLY A 39 -4.56 16.77 8.64
CA GLY A 39 -5.82 16.34 8.05
C GLY A 39 -6.16 17.09 6.77
N ALA A 40 -7.45 17.17 6.49
CA ALA A 40 -7.99 17.98 5.40
C ALA A 40 -8.50 19.37 5.89
N ASP A 41 -8.84 19.47 7.17
CA ASP A 41 -9.29 20.66 7.88
C ASP A 41 -8.52 20.77 9.21
N PRO A 42 -7.75 21.84 9.44
CA PRO A 42 -7.46 22.97 8.53
C PRO A 42 -6.57 22.60 7.32
N GLY A 43 -5.96 21.41 7.30
CA GLY A 43 -5.10 20.94 6.23
C GLY A 43 -3.72 21.60 6.19
N PRO A 44 -2.90 21.29 5.17
CA PRO A 44 -1.66 21.97 4.87
C PRO A 44 -1.81 23.50 4.80
N ALA A 45 -0.77 24.26 5.17
CA ALA A 45 -0.81 25.72 5.15
C ALA A 45 -1.21 26.27 3.77
N CYS A 46 -0.68 25.66 2.70
CA CYS A 46 -0.98 26.06 1.32
C CYS A 46 -2.46 25.88 0.91
N TYR A 47 -3.28 25.16 1.69
CA TYR A 47 -4.71 25.02 1.39
C TYR A 47 -5.52 26.25 1.74
N GLY A 48 -4.97 27.17 2.54
CA GLY A 48 -5.65 28.40 2.94
C GLY A 48 -6.82 28.18 3.91
N GLY A 49 -6.95 26.98 4.47
CA GLY A 49 -7.97 26.60 5.46
C GLY A 49 -7.68 27.06 6.91
N GLY A 50 -6.63 27.86 7.12
CA GLY A 50 -6.19 28.30 8.44
C GLY A 50 -5.11 27.43 9.09
N GLY A 51 -4.58 26.44 8.39
CA GLY A 51 -3.39 25.71 8.81
C GLY A 51 -2.16 26.60 8.85
N GLU A 52 -1.39 26.56 9.95
CA GLU A 52 -0.18 27.37 10.15
C GLU A 52 1.10 26.52 10.30
N GLU A 53 0.93 25.24 10.57
CA GLU A 53 2.06 24.31 10.71
C GLU A 53 2.45 23.77 9.33
N PRO A 54 3.74 23.69 9.00
CA PRO A 54 4.20 23.18 7.72
C PRO A 54 3.98 21.68 7.62
N THR A 55 3.64 21.22 6.44
CA THR A 55 3.42 19.82 6.11
C THR A 55 4.35 19.34 4.99
N VAL A 56 4.34 18.05 4.71
CA VAL A 56 5.00 17.45 3.54
C VAL A 56 4.49 18.09 2.24
N THR A 57 3.18 18.38 2.14
CA THR A 57 2.61 19.08 0.97
C THR A 57 3.20 20.47 0.80
N ASP A 58 3.33 21.24 1.89
CA ASP A 58 3.94 22.58 1.84
C ASP A 58 5.40 22.51 1.38
N ALA A 59 6.16 21.51 1.83
CA ALA A 59 7.53 21.29 1.39
C ALA A 59 7.60 20.98 -0.12
N HIS A 60 6.68 20.20 -0.67
CA HIS A 60 6.59 19.96 -2.11
C HIS A 60 6.26 21.23 -2.91
N ILE A 61 5.37 22.10 -2.39
CA ILE A 61 5.06 23.39 -2.99
C ILE A 61 6.31 24.29 -3.00
N VAL A 62 7.00 24.43 -1.89
CA VAL A 62 8.24 25.24 -1.77
C VAL A 62 9.30 24.79 -2.77
N LEU A 63 9.43 23.48 -3.01
CA LEU A 63 10.40 22.93 -3.95
C LEU A 63 9.91 22.92 -5.41
N GLY A 64 8.68 23.30 -5.67
CA GLY A 64 8.10 23.28 -7.01
C GLY A 64 7.86 21.86 -7.55
N HIS A 65 7.69 20.88 -6.68
CA HIS A 65 7.36 19.51 -7.04
C HIS A 65 5.85 19.31 -7.28
N LEU A 66 5.05 20.24 -6.78
CA LEU A 66 3.60 20.23 -6.88
C LEU A 66 3.13 21.55 -7.49
N PRO A 67 2.34 21.56 -8.56
CA PRO A 67 1.76 22.79 -9.11
C PRO A 67 0.80 23.45 -8.09
N PRO A 68 0.56 24.77 -8.18
CA PRO A 68 -0.27 25.49 -7.23
C PRO A 68 -1.78 25.24 -7.42
N ALA A 69 -2.14 24.02 -7.82
CA ALA A 69 -3.53 23.58 -7.97
C ALA A 69 -3.63 22.06 -7.88
N LEU A 70 -4.70 21.56 -7.26
CA LEU A 70 -5.07 20.16 -7.16
C LEU A 70 -6.45 19.90 -7.75
N LEU A 71 -6.86 18.63 -7.81
CA LEU A 71 -8.18 18.19 -8.25
C LEU A 71 -8.56 18.71 -9.65
N GLY A 72 -7.60 18.68 -10.58
CA GLY A 72 -7.83 19.19 -11.93
C GLY A 72 -8.04 20.70 -11.99
N GLY A 73 -7.42 21.46 -11.10
CA GLY A 73 -7.53 22.91 -11.01
C GLY A 73 -8.69 23.44 -10.13
N ARG A 74 -9.50 22.53 -9.55
CA ARG A 74 -10.66 22.94 -8.71
C ARG A 74 -10.25 23.43 -7.32
N MET A 75 -9.05 23.11 -6.87
CA MET A 75 -8.51 23.53 -5.58
C MET A 75 -7.21 24.28 -5.84
N ALA A 76 -7.25 25.61 -5.67
CA ALA A 76 -6.05 26.44 -5.72
C ALA A 76 -5.24 26.27 -4.43
N LEU A 77 -3.93 26.24 -4.56
CA LEU A 77 -2.99 26.24 -3.43
C LEU A 77 -2.29 27.59 -3.38
N ASP A 78 -1.97 28.06 -2.18
CA ASP A 78 -1.25 29.29 -1.95
C ASP A 78 0.24 29.00 -1.60
N PRO A 79 1.19 29.18 -2.55
CA PRO A 79 2.60 28.95 -2.27
C PRO A 79 3.17 29.89 -1.19
N ALA A 80 2.62 31.10 -1.05
CA ALA A 80 3.13 32.05 -0.06
C ALA A 80 2.82 31.57 1.38
N LEU A 81 1.69 30.90 1.59
CA LEU A 81 1.36 30.30 2.88
C LEU A 81 2.29 29.12 3.19
N ALA A 82 2.59 28.26 2.20
CA ALA A 82 3.56 27.18 2.36
C ALA A 82 4.95 27.71 2.72
N GLU A 83 5.44 28.70 1.96
CA GLU A 83 6.74 29.33 2.20
C GLU A 83 6.82 29.93 3.59
N ARG A 84 5.80 30.66 4.02
CA ARG A 84 5.73 31.25 5.35
C ARG A 84 5.79 30.17 6.44
N ALA A 85 4.95 29.15 6.35
CA ALA A 85 4.91 28.08 7.34
C ALA A 85 6.26 27.34 7.48
N VAL A 86 6.87 26.96 6.34
CA VAL A 86 8.18 26.29 6.34
C VAL A 86 9.27 27.21 6.86
N ARG A 87 9.26 28.50 6.48
CA ARG A 87 10.24 29.49 6.91
C ARG A 87 10.21 29.71 8.42
N GLU A 88 9.04 30.12 8.94
CA GLU A 88 8.89 30.52 10.34
C GLU A 88 9.02 29.34 11.32
N ARG A 89 8.51 28.18 10.95
CA ARG A 89 8.42 27.02 11.84
C ARG A 89 9.58 26.03 11.73
N VAL A 90 10.33 26.06 10.63
CA VAL A 90 11.44 25.09 10.40
C VAL A 90 12.74 25.80 10.03
N ALA A 91 12.76 26.62 8.97
CA ALA A 91 13.98 27.20 8.45
C ALA A 91 14.65 28.13 9.48
N GLU A 92 13.94 29.12 9.99
CA GLU A 92 14.45 30.08 10.98
C GLU A 92 14.91 29.42 12.29
N PRO A 93 14.10 28.54 12.93
CA PRO A 93 14.53 27.86 14.14
C PRO A 93 15.77 26.99 13.99
N LEU A 94 16.03 26.46 12.79
CA LEU A 94 17.20 25.61 12.50
C LEU A 94 18.35 26.35 11.82
N GLY A 95 18.20 27.65 11.49
CA GLY A 95 19.21 28.42 10.76
C GLY A 95 19.46 27.90 9.34
N LEU A 96 18.44 27.33 8.69
CA LEU A 96 18.50 26.75 7.35
C LEU A 96 17.95 27.72 6.29
N SER A 97 18.34 27.52 5.03
CA SER A 97 17.59 28.10 3.93
C SER A 97 16.19 27.51 3.82
N LEU A 98 15.25 28.24 3.20
CA LEU A 98 13.88 27.74 2.99
C LEU A 98 13.88 26.42 2.22
N GLU A 99 14.73 26.32 1.20
CA GLU A 99 14.87 25.14 0.37
C GLU A 99 15.47 23.95 1.14
N ASP A 100 16.46 24.19 2.00
CA ASP A 100 17.08 23.11 2.78
C ASP A 100 16.12 22.60 3.87
N ALA A 101 15.33 23.49 4.47
CA ALA A 101 14.26 23.11 5.38
C ALA A 101 13.21 22.23 4.69
N ALA A 102 12.75 22.62 3.51
CA ALA A 102 11.80 21.84 2.73
C ALA A 102 12.38 20.46 2.31
N ARG A 103 13.64 20.41 1.86
CA ARG A 103 14.32 19.14 1.57
C ARG A 103 14.47 18.27 2.81
N GLY A 104 14.78 18.86 3.94
CA GLY A 104 14.87 18.16 5.23
C GLY A 104 13.55 17.50 5.63
N ILE A 105 12.43 18.21 5.45
CA ILE A 105 11.08 17.67 5.68
C ILE A 105 10.84 16.43 4.81
N LEU A 106 11.09 16.52 3.49
CA LEU A 106 10.88 15.41 2.58
C LEU A 106 11.82 14.24 2.88
N ALA A 107 13.09 14.50 3.18
CA ALA A 107 14.06 13.45 3.48
C ALA A 107 13.65 12.64 4.73
N ILE A 108 13.12 13.29 5.77
CA ILE A 108 12.64 12.59 6.97
C ILE A 108 11.37 11.79 6.65
N ALA A 109 10.43 12.36 5.90
CA ALA A 109 9.24 11.64 5.46
C ALA A 109 9.59 10.39 4.66
N ASP A 110 10.49 10.51 3.68
CA ASP A 110 10.95 9.40 2.84
C ASP A 110 11.65 8.32 3.68
N ASN A 111 12.51 8.70 4.62
CA ASN A 111 13.17 7.74 5.52
C ASN A 111 12.18 7.00 6.43
N ASN A 112 11.15 7.66 6.93
CA ASN A 112 10.10 7.02 7.70
C ASN A 112 9.35 5.96 6.86
N MET A 113 9.03 6.30 5.61
CA MET A 113 8.39 5.36 4.66
C MET A 113 9.32 4.19 4.31
N VAL A 114 10.61 4.44 4.06
CA VAL A 114 11.63 3.39 3.83
C VAL A 114 11.71 2.44 5.03
N GLY A 115 11.68 2.97 6.26
CA GLY A 115 11.66 2.16 7.48
C GLY A 115 10.48 1.17 7.48
N ALA A 116 9.27 1.65 7.17
CA ALA A 116 8.08 0.78 7.09
C ALA A 116 8.16 -0.27 5.97
N ILE A 117 8.69 0.10 4.79
CA ILE A 117 8.88 -0.84 3.68
C ILE A 117 9.88 -1.94 4.08
N ARG A 118 10.95 -1.60 4.82
CA ARG A 118 11.92 -2.58 5.32
C ARG A 118 11.31 -3.59 6.28
N VAL A 119 10.38 -3.17 7.13
CA VAL A 119 9.67 -4.08 8.05
C VAL A 119 8.90 -5.17 7.27
N VAL A 120 8.24 -4.81 6.17
CA VAL A 120 7.47 -5.79 5.38
C VAL A 120 8.30 -6.52 4.31
N SER A 121 9.55 -6.15 4.10
CA SER A 121 10.44 -6.78 3.11
C SER A 121 11.70 -7.34 3.72
N VAL A 122 12.68 -6.51 4.04
CA VAL A 122 14.02 -6.92 4.48
C VAL A 122 13.98 -7.74 5.77
N GLU A 123 13.18 -7.31 6.77
CA GLU A 123 13.04 -8.04 8.03
C GLU A 123 12.38 -9.40 7.88
N ARG A 124 11.72 -9.63 6.74
CA ARG A 124 11.11 -10.92 6.35
C ARG A 124 11.93 -11.72 5.35
N GLY A 125 13.17 -11.27 5.08
CA GLY A 125 14.06 -11.96 4.16
C GLY A 125 13.82 -11.67 2.68
N HIS A 126 12.97 -10.68 2.33
CA HIS A 126 12.76 -10.28 0.95
C HIS A 126 13.69 -9.14 0.55
N ASP A 127 14.40 -9.30 -0.57
CA ASP A 127 15.24 -8.24 -1.15
C ASP A 127 14.36 -7.28 -1.97
N PRO A 128 14.18 -6.02 -1.54
CA PRO A 128 13.31 -5.07 -2.24
C PRO A 128 13.77 -4.75 -3.67
N ARG A 129 15.04 -4.95 -4.00
CA ARG A 129 15.60 -4.71 -5.35
C ARG A 129 15.00 -5.61 -6.43
N GLY A 130 14.44 -6.75 -6.03
CA GLY A 130 13.74 -7.67 -6.94
C GLY A 130 12.26 -7.34 -7.18
N PHE A 131 11.76 -6.24 -6.62
CA PHE A 131 10.35 -5.85 -6.69
C PHE A 131 10.16 -4.54 -7.47
N ALA A 132 8.92 -4.27 -7.86
CA ALA A 132 8.48 -2.96 -8.28
C ALA A 132 7.78 -2.26 -7.11
N LEU A 133 8.00 -0.95 -6.97
CA LEU A 133 7.29 -0.12 -6.00
C LEU A 133 5.99 0.38 -6.64
N VAL A 134 4.87 0.22 -5.95
CA VAL A 134 3.56 0.73 -6.38
C VAL A 134 3.12 1.85 -5.44
N PRO A 135 3.47 3.12 -5.69
CA PRO A 135 3.01 4.23 -4.89
C PRO A 135 1.55 4.56 -5.25
N PHE A 136 0.72 4.71 -4.21
CA PHE A 136 -0.68 5.09 -4.38
C PHE A 136 -1.11 6.09 -3.29
N GLY A 137 -2.38 6.56 -3.37
CA GLY A 137 -2.84 7.73 -2.63
C GLY A 137 -2.48 9.03 -3.36
N GLY A 138 -3.01 10.17 -2.91
CA GLY A 138 -2.81 11.47 -3.56
C GLY A 138 -1.35 11.92 -3.59
N ALA A 139 -0.60 11.69 -2.50
CA ALA A 139 0.80 12.08 -2.36
C ALA A 139 1.80 10.96 -2.65
N GLY A 140 1.38 9.68 -2.65
CA GLY A 140 2.28 8.55 -2.85
C GLY A 140 3.20 8.69 -4.07
N PRO A 141 2.68 9.02 -5.26
CA PRO A 141 3.48 9.15 -6.46
C PRO A 141 4.49 10.33 -6.46
N LEU A 142 4.37 11.29 -5.55
CA LEU A 142 5.40 12.32 -5.33
C LEU A 142 6.67 11.73 -4.70
N HIS A 143 6.53 10.72 -3.89
CA HIS A 143 7.63 10.07 -3.16
C HIS A 143 8.19 8.85 -3.89
N GLY A 144 7.44 8.27 -4.85
CA GLY A 144 7.74 6.96 -5.45
C GLY A 144 9.19 6.80 -5.94
N CYS A 145 9.70 7.74 -6.73
CA CYS A 145 11.07 7.66 -7.25
C CYS A 145 12.13 7.83 -6.15
N ALA A 146 11.90 8.72 -5.16
CA ALA A 146 12.81 8.92 -4.05
C ALA A 146 12.92 7.67 -3.16
N LEU A 147 11.79 7.02 -2.87
CA LEU A 147 11.75 5.77 -2.12
C LEU A 147 12.43 4.63 -2.89
N ALA A 148 12.20 4.55 -4.20
CA ALA A 148 12.82 3.53 -5.05
C ALA A 148 14.36 3.69 -5.08
N GLU A 149 14.88 4.93 -5.19
CA GLU A 149 16.32 5.21 -5.09
C GLU A 149 16.91 4.76 -3.75
N LEU A 150 16.25 5.09 -2.64
CA LEU A 150 16.70 4.74 -1.28
C LEU A 150 16.70 3.22 -1.01
N LEU A 151 15.83 2.48 -1.70
CA LEU A 151 15.69 1.02 -1.58
C LEU A 151 16.43 0.24 -2.66
N GLY A 152 16.99 0.92 -3.68
CA GLY A 152 17.61 0.28 -4.84
C GLY A 152 16.62 -0.40 -5.78
N ILE A 153 15.36 0.02 -5.78
CA ILE A 153 14.29 -0.51 -6.64
C ILE A 153 14.39 0.18 -8.01
N GLY A 154 14.48 -0.63 -9.08
CA GLY A 154 14.64 -0.10 -10.44
C GLY A 154 13.33 0.30 -11.13
N THR A 155 12.18 -0.07 -10.59
CA THR A 155 10.87 0.12 -11.24
C THR A 155 9.84 0.68 -10.28
N VAL A 156 9.19 1.78 -10.69
CA VAL A 156 8.03 2.36 -9.99
C VAL A 156 6.82 2.24 -10.90
N LEU A 157 5.77 1.58 -10.43
CA LEU A 157 4.51 1.40 -11.17
C LEU A 157 3.44 2.29 -10.56
N VAL A 158 3.09 3.39 -11.22
CA VAL A 158 2.00 4.27 -10.80
C VAL A 158 0.70 3.81 -11.44
N PRO A 159 -0.29 3.32 -10.67
CA PRO A 159 -1.55 2.83 -11.23
C PRO A 159 -2.35 3.95 -11.91
N PRO A 160 -3.36 3.64 -12.74
CA PRO A 160 -4.15 4.63 -13.46
C PRO A 160 -4.86 5.65 -12.56
N ALA A 161 -5.37 5.23 -11.41
CA ALA A 161 -6.04 6.09 -10.43
C ALA A 161 -5.48 5.85 -9.02
N PRO A 162 -4.26 6.32 -8.76
CA PRO A 162 -3.56 6.01 -7.50
C PRO A 162 -4.25 6.58 -6.27
N GLY A 163 -4.92 7.73 -6.38
CA GLY A 163 -5.62 8.37 -5.26
C GLY A 163 -6.83 7.58 -4.76
N VAL A 164 -7.40 6.72 -5.60
CA VAL A 164 -8.58 5.89 -5.30
C VAL A 164 -8.33 4.39 -5.51
N LEU A 165 -7.07 3.96 -5.53
CA LEU A 165 -6.69 2.57 -5.78
C LEU A 165 -7.35 1.60 -4.80
N CYS A 166 -7.48 1.96 -3.52
CA CYS A 166 -8.15 1.13 -2.52
C CYS A 166 -9.64 0.93 -2.85
N ALA A 167 -10.32 1.96 -3.33
CA ALA A 167 -11.71 1.85 -3.76
C ALA A 167 -11.85 0.97 -5.02
N GLN A 168 -10.91 1.09 -5.97
CA GLN A 168 -10.86 0.18 -7.12
C GLN A 168 -10.60 -1.27 -6.70
N GLY A 169 -9.70 -1.48 -5.73
CA GLY A 169 -9.45 -2.80 -5.15
C GLY A 169 -10.69 -3.40 -4.51
N LEU A 170 -11.46 -2.59 -3.78
CA LEU A 170 -12.72 -3.04 -3.18
C LEU A 170 -13.76 -3.46 -4.23
N LEU A 171 -13.86 -2.70 -5.33
CA LEU A 171 -14.75 -3.05 -6.46
C LEU A 171 -14.30 -4.31 -7.22
N ALA A 172 -13.00 -4.62 -7.20
CA ALA A 172 -12.43 -5.79 -7.87
C ALA A 172 -12.31 -7.02 -6.96
N ALA A 173 -12.52 -6.85 -5.66
CA ALA A 173 -12.38 -7.94 -4.70
C ALA A 173 -13.54 -8.91 -4.79
N ASP A 174 -13.22 -10.19 -4.78
CA ASP A 174 -14.24 -11.23 -4.61
C ASP A 174 -14.83 -11.19 -3.20
N LEU A 175 -16.09 -11.60 -3.09
CA LEU A 175 -16.71 -11.86 -1.79
C LEU A 175 -16.03 -13.07 -1.16
N LYS A 176 -15.71 -12.99 0.13
CA LYS A 176 -15.08 -14.08 0.89
C LYS A 176 -15.74 -14.23 2.24
N ALA A 177 -15.98 -15.48 2.63
CA ALA A 177 -16.40 -15.84 3.96
C ALA A 177 -15.69 -17.13 4.39
N GLU A 178 -15.50 -17.30 5.71
CA GLU A 178 -14.93 -18.50 6.29
C GLU A 178 -15.91 -19.09 7.29
N PHE A 179 -16.14 -20.37 7.18
CA PHE A 179 -16.98 -21.16 8.08
C PHE A 179 -16.08 -22.17 8.76
N SER A 180 -16.07 -22.20 10.08
CA SER A 180 -15.13 -23.03 10.82
C SER A 180 -15.79 -23.74 12.01
N ARG A 181 -15.26 -24.94 12.34
CA ARG A 181 -15.68 -25.73 13.48
C ARG A 181 -14.47 -26.36 14.14
N THR A 182 -14.29 -26.09 15.41
CA THR A 182 -13.26 -26.74 16.21
C THR A 182 -13.65 -28.23 16.44
N VAL A 183 -12.71 -29.11 16.18
CA VAL A 183 -12.88 -30.57 16.35
C VAL A 183 -11.89 -31.16 17.36
N ALA A 184 -10.69 -30.59 17.44
CA ALA A 184 -9.64 -30.93 18.42
C ALA A 184 -9.41 -32.44 18.58
N LEU A 185 -9.03 -33.12 17.51
CA LEU A 185 -8.84 -34.60 17.53
C LEU A 185 -7.48 -35.00 16.95
N PRO A 186 -6.84 -36.05 17.48
CA PRO A 186 -5.63 -36.61 16.88
C PRO A 186 -5.91 -37.10 15.46
N LEU A 187 -4.96 -36.90 14.55
CA LEU A 187 -5.11 -37.26 13.14
C LEU A 187 -5.27 -38.76 12.93
N ASP A 188 -4.58 -39.58 13.72
CA ASP A 188 -4.64 -41.03 13.67
C ASP A 188 -5.98 -41.61 14.19
N ALA A 189 -6.69 -40.82 15.00
CA ALA A 189 -8.05 -41.16 15.48
C ALA A 189 -9.15 -40.53 14.62
N ALA A 190 -8.78 -39.80 13.56
CA ALA A 190 -9.74 -39.13 12.71
C ALA A 190 -10.43 -40.08 11.75
N ASP A 191 -11.74 -40.30 11.94
CA ASP A 191 -12.58 -40.99 10.96
C ASP A 191 -12.82 -40.13 9.73
N PRO A 192 -12.38 -40.56 8.53
CA PRO A 192 -12.60 -39.80 7.28
C PRO A 192 -14.06 -39.43 7.03
N ALA A 193 -15.00 -40.34 7.32
CA ALA A 193 -16.42 -40.10 7.13
C ALA A 193 -16.94 -38.98 8.05
N ARG A 194 -16.42 -38.92 9.29
CA ARG A 194 -16.74 -37.84 10.23
C ARG A 194 -16.17 -36.51 9.83
N LEU A 195 -14.95 -36.48 9.28
CA LEU A 195 -14.35 -35.26 8.72
C LEU A 195 -15.17 -34.77 7.53
N ASP A 196 -15.52 -35.65 6.61
CA ASP A 196 -16.34 -35.30 5.44
C ASP A 196 -17.72 -34.76 5.85
N ALA A 197 -18.37 -35.38 6.83
CA ALA A 197 -19.62 -34.86 7.37
C ALA A 197 -19.47 -33.48 8.03
N GLY A 198 -18.32 -33.25 8.70
CA GLY A 198 -17.98 -31.95 9.28
C GLY A 198 -17.82 -30.88 8.21
N PHE A 199 -17.09 -31.16 7.14
CA PHE A 199 -16.95 -30.25 6.00
C PHE A 199 -18.26 -30.03 5.26
N ALA A 200 -19.05 -31.05 5.01
CA ALA A 200 -20.36 -30.95 4.35
C ALA A 200 -21.32 -30.01 5.12
N ALA A 201 -21.28 -30.04 6.45
CA ALA A 201 -22.07 -29.12 7.26
C ALA A 201 -21.61 -27.65 7.08
N LEU A 202 -20.30 -27.41 7.03
CA LEU A 202 -19.75 -26.07 6.77
C LEU A 202 -20.00 -25.60 5.33
N GLU A 203 -19.96 -26.50 4.36
CA GLU A 203 -20.33 -26.21 2.96
C GLU A 203 -21.81 -25.80 2.84
N ALA A 204 -22.69 -26.43 3.62
CA ALA A 204 -24.11 -26.03 3.66
C ALA A 204 -24.28 -24.59 4.23
N GLU A 205 -23.48 -24.23 5.24
CA GLU A 205 -23.45 -22.85 5.75
C GLU A 205 -22.93 -21.87 4.67
N ALA A 206 -21.88 -22.27 3.93
CA ALA A 206 -21.35 -21.49 2.81
C ALA A 206 -22.38 -21.32 1.68
N ASP A 207 -23.15 -22.36 1.36
CA ASP A 207 -24.22 -22.30 0.35
C ASP A 207 -25.34 -21.34 0.77
N ALA A 208 -25.72 -21.36 2.04
CA ALA A 208 -26.67 -20.39 2.59
C ALA A 208 -26.17 -18.95 2.49
N TRP A 209 -24.89 -18.73 2.77
CA TRP A 209 -24.26 -17.42 2.62
C TRP A 209 -24.20 -16.98 1.15
N PHE A 210 -23.80 -17.83 0.21
CA PHE A 210 -23.83 -17.52 -1.21
C PHE A 210 -25.22 -17.12 -1.70
N ALA A 211 -26.26 -17.77 -1.17
CA ALA A 211 -27.63 -17.43 -1.50
C ALA A 211 -28.03 -16.05 -0.95
N ALA A 212 -27.65 -15.74 0.29
CA ALA A 212 -27.90 -14.45 0.93
C ALA A 212 -27.20 -13.29 0.21
N GLU A 213 -25.96 -13.51 -0.25
CA GLU A 213 -25.17 -12.55 -1.02
C GLU A 213 -25.53 -12.51 -2.50
N ALA A 214 -26.52 -13.29 -2.94
CA ALA A 214 -26.97 -13.39 -4.33
C ALA A 214 -25.85 -13.77 -5.32
N VAL A 215 -24.83 -14.53 -4.89
CA VAL A 215 -23.75 -15.01 -5.76
C VAL A 215 -24.27 -16.07 -6.72
N PRO A 216 -24.13 -15.90 -8.05
CA PRO A 216 -24.57 -16.90 -9.03
C PRO A 216 -23.81 -18.23 -8.85
N PRO A 217 -24.45 -19.40 -9.08
CA PRO A 217 -23.78 -20.70 -8.91
C PRO A 217 -22.47 -20.86 -9.70
N ALA A 218 -22.37 -20.27 -10.89
CA ALA A 218 -21.17 -20.33 -11.73
C ALA A 218 -19.99 -19.55 -11.15
N ASP A 219 -20.23 -18.62 -10.20
CA ASP A 219 -19.23 -17.74 -9.61
C ASP A 219 -18.87 -18.17 -8.16
N ARG A 220 -19.41 -19.31 -7.70
CA ARG A 220 -19.13 -19.87 -6.37
C ARG A 220 -17.94 -20.81 -6.39
N ALA A 221 -17.08 -20.69 -5.42
CA ALA A 221 -16.03 -21.66 -5.16
C ALA A 221 -15.89 -21.87 -3.65
N THR A 222 -15.64 -23.12 -3.24
CA THR A 222 -15.32 -23.46 -1.86
C THR A 222 -14.00 -24.23 -1.81
N ALA A 223 -13.26 -24.06 -0.72
CA ALA A 223 -12.06 -24.82 -0.43
C ALA A 223 -12.15 -25.35 1.01
N ARG A 224 -11.84 -26.64 1.18
CA ARG A 224 -11.72 -27.26 2.50
C ARG A 224 -10.33 -27.10 3.03
N VAL A 225 -10.18 -26.65 4.26
CA VAL A 225 -8.90 -26.45 4.96
C VAL A 225 -8.98 -27.08 6.34
N ALA A 226 -7.98 -27.88 6.69
CA ALA A 226 -7.79 -28.36 8.04
C ALA A 226 -6.72 -27.50 8.73
N LEU A 227 -7.04 -26.89 9.87
CA LEU A 227 -6.03 -26.26 10.72
C LEU A 227 -5.41 -27.34 11.60
N MET A 228 -4.12 -27.56 11.42
CA MET A 228 -3.40 -28.68 12.03
C MET A 228 -2.17 -28.19 12.78
N ARG A 229 -1.78 -28.95 13.78
CA ARG A 229 -0.56 -28.71 14.57
C ARG A 229 0.05 -30.02 15.04
N TYR A 230 1.32 -29.96 15.44
CA TYR A 230 1.83 -31.04 16.30
C TYR A 230 1.20 -30.94 17.69
N ALA A 231 0.97 -32.07 18.33
CA ALA A 231 0.45 -32.11 19.70
C ALA A 231 1.29 -31.22 20.62
N GLU A 232 0.61 -30.49 21.51
CA GLU A 232 1.19 -29.56 22.48
C GLU A 232 1.77 -28.28 21.88
N GLN A 233 1.73 -28.06 20.54
CA GLN A 233 2.10 -26.76 19.95
C GLN A 233 0.94 -25.76 20.00
N GLY A 234 1.30 -24.48 20.08
CA GLY A 234 0.32 -23.39 20.14
C GLY A 234 -0.10 -22.82 18.78
N PHE A 235 0.62 -23.13 17.70
CA PHE A 235 0.37 -22.60 16.37
C PHE A 235 -0.18 -23.65 15.42
N GLU A 236 -1.20 -23.27 14.66
CA GLU A 236 -1.87 -24.12 13.68
C GLU A 236 -1.44 -23.71 12.26
N LEU A 237 -1.25 -24.70 11.39
CA LEU A 237 -1.01 -24.48 9.96
C LEU A 237 -2.26 -24.81 9.16
N PRO A 238 -2.64 -23.96 8.19
CA PRO A 238 -3.74 -24.26 7.28
C PRO A 238 -3.26 -25.25 6.21
N ILE A 239 -3.84 -26.44 6.21
CA ILE A 239 -3.55 -27.49 5.25
C ILE A 239 -4.77 -27.70 4.35
N PRO A 240 -4.64 -27.52 3.01
CA PRO A 240 -5.71 -27.81 2.08
C PRO A 240 -6.15 -29.28 2.21
N HIS A 241 -7.45 -29.50 2.37
CA HIS A 241 -7.99 -30.84 2.55
C HIS A 241 -8.50 -31.39 1.22
N ALA A 242 -7.64 -32.09 0.48
CA ALA A 242 -8.02 -32.80 -0.74
C ALA A 242 -8.36 -34.29 -0.48
N ALA A 243 -7.59 -34.95 0.38
CA ALA A 243 -7.85 -36.35 0.78
C ALA A 243 -7.32 -36.57 2.19
N PRO A 244 -8.09 -37.27 3.08
CA PRO A 244 -7.68 -37.53 4.47
C PRO A 244 -6.33 -38.24 4.58
N ALA A 245 -6.03 -39.15 3.66
CA ALA A 245 -4.77 -39.92 3.65
C ALA A 245 -3.53 -39.09 3.38
N ALA A 246 -3.66 -37.92 2.76
CA ALA A 246 -2.54 -37.03 2.43
C ALA A 246 -2.23 -36.03 3.55
N LEU A 247 -3.14 -35.77 4.48
CA LEU A 247 -3.03 -34.70 5.47
C LEU A 247 -1.74 -34.73 6.30
N ALA A 248 -1.28 -35.94 6.70
CA ALA A 248 -0.05 -36.03 7.48
C ALA A 248 1.19 -35.60 6.69
N ALA A 249 1.28 -36.03 5.44
CA ALA A 249 2.40 -35.66 4.55
C ALA A 249 2.34 -34.19 4.17
N ASP A 250 1.17 -33.67 3.84
CA ASP A 250 0.98 -32.26 3.48
C ASP A 250 1.30 -31.34 4.67
N PHE A 251 0.91 -31.73 5.88
CA PHE A 251 1.26 -31.00 7.10
C PHE A 251 2.77 -31.02 7.36
N ALA A 252 3.43 -32.18 7.28
CA ALA A 252 4.87 -32.30 7.48
C ALA A 252 5.64 -31.44 6.45
N ALA A 253 5.21 -31.46 5.17
CA ALA A 253 5.80 -30.63 4.13
C ALA A 253 5.62 -29.13 4.39
N ALA A 254 4.42 -28.71 4.79
CA ALA A 254 4.14 -27.32 5.11
C ALA A 254 4.93 -26.84 6.34
N HIS A 255 5.02 -27.66 7.39
CA HIS A 255 5.79 -27.36 8.59
C HIS A 255 7.29 -27.27 8.30
N GLY A 256 7.82 -28.22 7.52
CA GLY A 256 9.22 -28.21 7.08
C GLY A 256 9.56 -27.00 6.22
N ALA A 257 8.66 -26.57 5.33
CA ALA A 257 8.84 -25.38 4.52
C ALA A 257 8.85 -24.07 5.34
N LEU A 258 8.03 -24.01 6.41
CA LEU A 258 7.91 -22.81 7.24
C LEU A 258 9.00 -22.72 8.31
N TYR A 259 9.30 -23.82 8.97
CA TYR A 259 10.19 -23.85 10.14
C TYR A 259 11.55 -24.50 9.88
N GLY A 260 11.74 -25.16 8.73
CA GLY A 260 13.00 -25.82 8.33
C GLY A 260 13.19 -27.22 8.93
N PHE A 261 12.21 -27.75 9.68
CA PHE A 261 12.25 -29.09 10.28
C PHE A 261 10.85 -29.69 10.38
N ASP A 262 10.76 -30.99 10.61
CA ASP A 262 9.58 -31.76 10.96
C ASP A 262 9.80 -32.52 12.27
N LEU A 263 8.70 -33.03 12.88
CA LEU A 263 8.73 -33.73 14.15
C LEU A 263 8.04 -35.12 13.99
N PRO A 264 8.71 -36.09 13.35
CA PRO A 264 8.09 -37.36 12.94
C PRO A 264 7.60 -38.23 14.09
N ASN A 265 8.08 -37.98 15.30
CA ASN A 265 7.69 -38.76 16.52
C ASN A 265 6.61 -38.07 17.36
N ILE A 266 6.11 -36.92 16.94
CA ILE A 266 5.06 -36.19 17.65
C ILE A 266 3.75 -36.35 16.89
N GLY A 267 2.68 -36.66 17.61
CA GLY A 267 1.34 -36.79 17.03
C GLY A 267 0.88 -35.48 16.38
N ILE A 268 0.10 -35.61 15.34
CA ILE A 268 -0.52 -34.45 14.63
C ILE A 268 -1.98 -34.36 15.09
N GLU A 269 -2.47 -33.19 15.34
CA GLU A 269 -3.84 -32.88 15.69
C GLU A 269 -4.54 -32.08 14.61
N ILE A 270 -5.76 -32.42 14.26
CA ILE A 270 -6.69 -31.55 13.54
C ILE A 270 -7.42 -30.71 14.58
N VAL A 271 -7.18 -29.41 14.60
CA VAL A 271 -7.81 -28.52 15.59
C VAL A 271 -9.13 -27.99 15.07
N THR A 272 -9.16 -27.53 13.82
CA THR A 272 -10.33 -26.87 13.24
C THR A 272 -10.52 -27.30 11.79
N LEU A 273 -11.76 -27.61 11.43
CA LEU A 273 -12.19 -27.71 10.03
C LEU A 273 -12.65 -26.32 9.58
N ARG A 274 -12.24 -25.90 8.40
CA ARG A 274 -12.61 -24.62 7.81
C ARG A 274 -13.01 -24.80 6.34
N VAL A 275 -14.10 -24.17 5.94
CA VAL A 275 -14.48 -23.98 4.54
C VAL A 275 -14.31 -22.52 4.19
N GLU A 276 -13.48 -22.24 3.21
CA GLU A 276 -13.32 -20.93 2.61
C GLU A 276 -14.27 -20.81 1.42
N ALA A 277 -15.23 -19.88 1.50
CA ALA A 277 -16.19 -19.61 0.45
C ALA A 277 -15.74 -18.35 -0.31
N ARG A 278 -15.74 -18.43 -1.64
CA ARG A 278 -15.38 -17.32 -2.54
C ARG A 278 -16.45 -17.13 -3.60
N GLY A 279 -17.07 -15.95 -3.60
CA GLY A 279 -17.97 -15.49 -4.64
C GLY A 279 -17.23 -14.58 -5.60
N ARG A 280 -17.05 -14.99 -6.85
CA ARG A 280 -16.38 -14.17 -7.87
C ARG A 280 -17.26 -12.96 -8.19
N MET A 281 -16.65 -11.77 -8.12
CA MET A 281 -17.28 -10.52 -8.50
C MET A 281 -16.85 -10.10 -9.91
N PRO A 282 -17.74 -9.43 -10.68
CA PRO A 282 -17.35 -8.84 -11.95
C PRO A 282 -16.22 -7.84 -11.71
N SER A 283 -15.07 -8.08 -12.32
CA SER A 283 -13.94 -7.14 -12.23
C SER A 283 -14.22 -5.95 -13.16
N PRO A 284 -14.11 -4.70 -12.69
CA PRO A 284 -14.21 -3.54 -13.55
C PRO A 284 -13.13 -3.59 -14.63
N ALA A 285 -13.47 -3.18 -15.85
CA ALA A 285 -12.49 -3.09 -16.92
C ALA A 285 -11.36 -2.13 -16.52
N ALA A 286 -10.13 -2.54 -16.75
CA ALA A 286 -9.00 -1.64 -16.54
C ALA A 286 -9.14 -0.43 -17.48
N PRO A 287 -8.94 0.81 -16.97
CA PRO A 287 -8.97 1.99 -17.82
C PRO A 287 -7.85 1.88 -18.86
N SER A 288 -8.20 2.09 -20.11
CA SER A 288 -7.23 2.13 -21.20
C SER A 288 -6.44 3.45 -21.15
N PRO A 289 -5.15 3.44 -21.46
CA PRO A 289 -4.39 4.66 -21.65
C PRO A 289 -5.04 5.57 -22.70
N GLY A 290 -4.85 6.87 -22.59
CA GLY A 290 -5.25 7.83 -23.62
C GLY A 290 -4.60 7.53 -24.98
N THR A 291 -5.00 8.27 -26.01
CA THR A 291 -4.48 8.14 -27.38
C THR A 291 -3.61 9.34 -27.80
N GLY A 292 -3.37 10.27 -26.89
CA GLY A 292 -2.61 11.50 -27.18
C GLY A 292 -1.09 11.31 -27.19
N THR A 293 -0.38 12.34 -27.58
CA THR A 293 1.08 12.41 -27.56
C THR A 293 1.57 13.20 -26.33
N ALA A 294 2.86 13.11 -26.03
CA ALA A 294 3.47 13.90 -24.95
C ALA A 294 3.28 15.40 -25.16
N GLU A 295 3.40 15.88 -26.42
CA GLU A 295 3.21 17.29 -26.77
C GLU A 295 1.76 17.75 -26.53
N ALA A 296 0.78 16.92 -26.85
CA ALA A 296 -0.64 17.23 -26.63
C ALA A 296 -1.01 17.19 -25.12
N ALA A 297 -0.26 16.44 -24.34
CA ALA A 297 -0.44 16.30 -22.90
C ALA A 297 0.24 17.44 -22.11
N LEU A 298 1.15 18.20 -22.72
CA LEU A 298 1.85 19.32 -22.07
C LEU A 298 0.85 20.45 -21.74
N VAL A 299 0.76 20.78 -20.45
CA VAL A 299 -0.17 21.82 -19.96
C VAL A 299 0.53 23.02 -19.35
N GLY A 300 1.84 22.97 -19.17
CA GLY A 300 2.61 24.08 -18.64
C GLY A 300 4.04 23.68 -18.24
N HIS A 301 4.71 24.62 -17.59
CA HIS A 301 6.04 24.42 -17.03
C HIS A 301 6.09 25.00 -15.63
N GLN A 302 6.96 24.45 -14.79
CA GLN A 302 7.18 24.92 -13.42
C GLN A 302 8.66 24.88 -13.07
N ARG A 303 9.11 25.91 -12.36
CA ARG A 303 10.45 25.93 -11.80
C ARG A 303 10.53 24.94 -10.64
N MET A 304 11.34 23.92 -10.82
CA MET A 304 11.58 22.86 -9.84
C MET A 304 12.97 23.03 -9.22
N ARG A 305 13.06 22.89 -7.91
CA ARG A 305 14.32 22.92 -7.16
C ARG A 305 14.84 21.50 -6.99
N LEU A 306 15.94 21.20 -7.68
CA LEU A 306 16.52 19.85 -7.69
C LEU A 306 17.41 19.61 -6.48
N ARG A 307 17.73 18.33 -6.24
CA ARG A 307 18.79 17.96 -5.29
C ARG A 307 20.11 18.62 -5.71
N GLY A 308 20.91 19.12 -4.74
CA GLY A 308 22.15 19.83 -5.01
C GLY A 308 21.98 21.34 -5.27
N GLY A 309 20.76 21.91 -5.08
CA GLY A 309 20.53 23.35 -5.11
C GLY A 309 20.37 23.96 -6.51
N THR A 310 20.42 23.17 -7.57
CA THR A 310 20.14 23.63 -8.94
C THR A 310 18.64 23.75 -9.20
N ASN A 311 18.26 24.60 -10.15
CA ASN A 311 16.90 24.75 -10.61
C ASN A 311 16.76 24.21 -12.02
N ALA A 312 15.61 23.61 -12.32
CA ALA A 312 15.23 23.22 -13.68
C ALA A 312 13.82 23.72 -13.97
N GLU A 313 13.54 23.98 -15.23
CA GLU A 313 12.18 24.17 -15.71
C GLU A 313 11.61 22.79 -16.08
N ALA A 314 10.67 22.32 -15.28
CA ALA A 314 10.07 21.02 -15.45
C ALA A 314 8.75 21.15 -16.22
N PRO A 315 8.53 20.40 -17.31
CA PRO A 315 7.26 20.33 -17.99
C PRO A 315 6.20 19.66 -17.09
N ILE A 316 4.97 20.17 -17.19
CA ILE A 316 3.79 19.62 -16.52
C ILE A 316 2.93 18.94 -17.57
N TYR A 317 2.66 17.67 -17.40
CA TYR A 317 1.82 16.88 -18.30
C TYR A 317 0.50 16.48 -17.62
N ASP A 318 -0.60 16.60 -18.36
CA ASP A 318 -1.87 16.00 -17.98
C ASP A 318 -1.81 14.51 -18.32
N ARG A 319 -1.76 13.66 -17.30
CA ARG A 319 -1.63 12.21 -17.46
C ARG A 319 -2.78 11.60 -18.25
N ALA A 320 -3.99 12.12 -18.14
CA ALA A 320 -5.15 11.62 -18.85
C ALA A 320 -5.05 11.79 -20.38
N ARG A 321 -4.17 12.72 -20.84
CA ARG A 321 -3.93 12.97 -22.26
C ARG A 321 -2.75 12.19 -22.84
N LEU A 322 -1.99 11.48 -21.99
CA LEU A 322 -0.87 10.66 -22.45
C LEU A 322 -1.39 9.37 -23.09
N GLY A 323 -0.92 9.05 -24.26
CA GLY A 323 -1.23 7.81 -24.97
C GLY A 323 -0.26 6.69 -24.68
N ALA A 324 -0.71 5.45 -24.92
CA ALA A 324 0.14 4.27 -24.84
C ALA A 324 1.39 4.41 -25.72
N GLY A 325 2.56 4.05 -25.17
CA GLY A 325 3.86 4.20 -25.83
C GLY A 325 4.51 5.56 -25.65
N SER A 326 3.85 6.54 -24.98
CA SER A 326 4.51 7.80 -24.63
C SER A 326 5.69 7.57 -23.69
N VAL A 327 6.81 8.26 -23.96
CA VAL A 327 8.02 8.21 -23.13
C VAL A 327 8.35 9.62 -22.69
N LEU A 328 8.46 9.82 -21.39
CA LEU A 328 8.83 11.11 -20.79
C LEU A 328 10.15 10.99 -20.05
N ALA A 329 10.98 12.01 -20.12
CA ALA A 329 12.22 12.11 -19.32
C ALA A 329 12.04 13.12 -18.20
N GLY A 330 12.60 12.82 -17.02
CA GLY A 330 12.68 13.79 -15.92
C GLY A 330 13.79 14.84 -16.13
N PRO A 331 13.66 16.02 -15.51
CA PRO A 331 12.62 16.36 -14.54
C PRO A 331 11.27 16.65 -15.22
N ALA A 332 10.18 16.14 -14.67
CA ALA A 332 8.82 16.40 -15.13
C ALA A 332 7.79 16.18 -14.00
N ILE A 333 6.61 16.76 -14.16
CA ILE A 333 5.47 16.61 -13.27
C ILE A 333 4.30 16.06 -14.08
N LEU A 334 3.68 14.97 -13.63
CA LEU A 334 2.48 14.45 -14.25
C LEU A 334 1.30 14.69 -13.30
N VAL A 335 0.35 15.50 -13.74
CA VAL A 335 -0.85 15.82 -12.96
C VAL A 335 -2.03 14.99 -13.42
N GLN A 336 -2.86 14.60 -12.49
CA GLN A 336 -4.17 13.98 -12.72
C GLN A 336 -5.14 14.40 -11.62
N LEU A 337 -6.41 14.02 -11.74
CA LEU A 337 -7.45 14.45 -10.82
C LEU A 337 -7.14 14.12 -9.35
N ASP A 338 -6.65 12.93 -9.11
CA ASP A 338 -6.53 12.29 -7.79
C ASP A 338 -5.09 12.17 -7.26
N ALA A 339 -4.07 12.52 -8.07
CA ALA A 339 -2.68 12.44 -7.65
C ALA A 339 -1.76 13.31 -8.53
N THR A 340 -0.54 13.52 -8.04
CA THR A 340 0.57 14.11 -8.81
C THR A 340 1.77 13.20 -8.73
N THR A 341 2.35 12.87 -9.89
CA THR A 341 3.56 12.06 -9.99
C THR A 341 4.76 12.96 -10.27
N LEU A 342 5.80 12.83 -9.46
CA LEU A 342 7.08 13.51 -9.65
C LEU A 342 8.05 12.58 -10.39
N LEU A 343 8.58 13.04 -11.50
CA LEU A 343 9.62 12.36 -12.28
C LEU A 343 10.92 13.15 -12.14
N PRO A 344 11.87 12.72 -11.27
CA PRO A 344 13.14 13.44 -11.10
C PRO A 344 14.09 13.25 -12.30
N PRO A 345 15.17 14.05 -12.39
CA PRO A 345 16.22 13.82 -13.38
C PRO A 345 16.77 12.37 -13.31
N GLY A 346 17.08 11.81 -14.48
CA GLY A 346 17.58 10.43 -14.60
C GLY A 346 16.49 9.34 -14.67
N TRP A 347 15.25 9.66 -14.31
CA TRP A 347 14.11 8.78 -14.45
C TRP A 347 13.41 8.94 -15.79
N ARG A 348 12.81 7.85 -16.27
CA ARG A 348 11.95 7.85 -17.46
C ARG A 348 10.61 7.22 -17.11
N ALA A 349 9.53 7.82 -17.60
CA ALA A 349 8.20 7.24 -17.52
C ALA A 349 7.77 6.69 -18.88
N HIS A 350 7.14 5.51 -18.85
CA HIS A 350 6.51 4.86 -20.00
C HIS A 350 5.02 4.69 -19.69
N VAL A 351 4.18 5.02 -20.65
CA VAL A 351 2.72 4.92 -20.55
C VAL A 351 2.22 3.71 -21.31
#